data_54408f1d52fab6da582ae2627f5befb9
#
_entry.id   54408f1d52fab6da582ae2627f5befb9
#
_cell.length_a   1.000
_cell.length_b   1.000
_cell.length_c   1.000
_cell.angle_alpha   90.00
_cell.angle_beta   90.00
_cell.angle_gamma   90.00
#
_symmetry.space_group_name_H-M   'P 1'
#
loop_
_entity.id
_entity.type
_entity.pdbx_description
1 polymer ?
#
loop_
_entity_poly.entity_id
_entity_poly.type
_entity_poly.pdbx_seq_one_letter_code
_entity_poly.pdbx_strand_id
1 'polypeptide(L)'
;MKQIVDMSMRLSAHFTLGEMCYSNTAATHKPKPIPNIPLKQNIVALQNLVDRCLEPMRMALKLPIKVNSGYRCQHVNTLVHGVPTSQHMKGEAADLTIPVKHRPFSVTNDEQAARLLLMYAKQYADYDQLILEHYKKGDKEVWWLHISCRIDYRKNRHEIKEIIKK
;
A
#
# COMPACT_ATOMS: atom_id res chain seq x y z
N MET A 1 -30.23 -3.45 0.52
CA MET A 1 -29.49 -3.99 -0.64
C MET A 1 -28.00 -3.97 -0.33
N LYS A 2 -27.27 -5.10 -0.51
CA LYS A 2 -25.80 -5.09 -0.45
C LYS A 2 -25.30 -4.27 -1.66
N GLN A 3 -24.57 -3.21 -1.39
CA GLN A 3 -23.94 -2.42 -2.45
C GLN A 3 -22.91 -3.30 -3.14
N ILE A 4 -23.10 -3.57 -4.43
CA ILE A 4 -22.11 -4.28 -5.25
C ILE A 4 -21.01 -3.26 -5.56
N VAL A 5 -19.80 -3.54 -5.08
CA VAL A 5 -18.61 -2.70 -5.35
C VAL A 5 -17.93 -3.27 -6.59
N ASP A 6 -17.76 -2.45 -7.61
CA ASP A 6 -17.04 -2.83 -8.82
C ASP A 6 -15.53 -2.76 -8.56
N MET A 7 -14.91 -3.90 -8.35
CA MET A 7 -13.47 -4.02 -8.09
C MET A 7 -12.61 -3.77 -9.34
N SER A 8 -13.19 -3.76 -10.55
CA SER A 8 -12.49 -3.40 -11.79
C SER A 8 -12.37 -1.89 -11.99
N MET A 9 -13.03 -1.09 -11.15
CA MET A 9 -13.01 0.37 -11.22
C MET A 9 -11.58 0.88 -11.22
N ARG A 10 -11.25 1.71 -12.20
CA ARG A 10 -9.95 2.38 -12.27
C ARG A 10 -9.95 3.61 -11.35
N LEU A 11 -8.95 3.68 -10.49
CA LEU A 11 -8.67 4.84 -9.65
C LEU A 11 -7.74 5.83 -10.38
N SER A 12 -6.92 5.32 -11.31
CA SER A 12 -6.03 6.13 -12.15
C SER A 12 -5.61 5.36 -13.42
N ALA A 13 -4.67 5.91 -14.18
CA ALA A 13 -4.11 5.23 -15.35
C ALA A 13 -3.42 3.89 -14.99
N HIS A 14 -2.86 3.76 -13.77
CA HIS A 14 -2.05 2.61 -13.39
C HIS A 14 -2.61 1.81 -12.20
N PHE A 15 -3.65 2.27 -11.52
CA PHE A 15 -4.20 1.61 -10.32
C PHE A 15 -5.69 1.35 -10.43
N THR A 16 -6.10 0.17 -9.96
CA THR A 16 -7.52 -0.25 -9.86
C THR A 16 -7.94 -0.41 -8.40
N LEU A 17 -9.24 -0.34 -8.14
CA LEU A 17 -9.79 -0.60 -6.80
C LEU A 17 -9.47 -2.02 -6.33
N GLY A 18 -9.51 -3.00 -7.25
CA GLY A 18 -9.19 -4.40 -6.95
C GLY A 18 -7.78 -4.58 -6.44
N GLU A 19 -6.78 -3.94 -7.08
CA GLU A 19 -5.39 -3.96 -6.60
C GLU A 19 -5.26 -3.34 -5.21
N MET A 20 -5.92 -2.20 -5.00
CA MET A 20 -5.88 -1.50 -3.71
C MET A 20 -6.60 -2.24 -2.58
N CYS A 21 -7.46 -3.20 -2.90
CA CYS A 21 -8.20 -4.01 -1.91
C CYS A 21 -7.77 -5.48 -1.88
N TYR A 22 -6.81 -5.89 -2.72
CA TYR A 22 -6.32 -7.26 -2.69
C TYR A 22 -5.57 -7.54 -1.39
N SER A 23 -5.84 -8.71 -0.80
CA SER A 23 -5.13 -9.22 0.37
C SER A 23 -4.95 -10.73 0.24
N ASN A 24 -3.70 -11.18 0.20
CA ASN A 24 -3.41 -12.61 0.18
C ASN A 24 -3.95 -13.31 1.45
N THR A 25 -3.82 -12.68 2.62
CA THR A 25 -4.39 -13.17 3.88
C THR A 25 -5.90 -13.39 3.78
N ALA A 26 -6.61 -12.44 3.18
CA ALA A 26 -8.05 -12.57 2.98
C ALA A 26 -8.40 -13.68 1.97
N ALA A 27 -7.68 -13.74 0.85
CA ALA A 27 -7.94 -14.69 -0.24
C ALA A 27 -7.67 -16.14 0.15
N THR A 28 -6.64 -16.39 0.99
CA THR A 28 -6.21 -17.74 1.40
C THR A 28 -6.76 -18.19 2.75
N HIS A 29 -7.54 -17.35 3.42
CA HIS A 29 -8.11 -17.67 4.74
C HIS A 29 -8.98 -18.93 4.71
N LYS A 30 -8.86 -19.76 5.74
CA LYS A 30 -9.66 -21.00 5.92
C LYS A 30 -10.67 -20.82 7.05
N PRO A 31 -11.87 -21.44 6.97
CA PRO A 31 -12.31 -22.39 5.95
C PRO A 31 -12.79 -21.73 4.63
N LYS A 32 -12.93 -20.40 4.60
CA LYS A 32 -13.34 -19.63 3.39
C LYS A 32 -12.67 -18.27 3.33
N PRO A 33 -12.46 -17.71 2.13
CA PRO A 33 -11.91 -16.36 1.96
C PRO A 33 -12.71 -15.30 2.73
N ILE A 34 -12.01 -14.26 3.20
CA ILE A 34 -12.62 -13.13 3.89
C ILE A 34 -12.97 -12.05 2.85
N PRO A 35 -14.20 -11.56 2.80
CA PRO A 35 -14.55 -10.41 1.96
C PRO A 35 -13.79 -9.16 2.46
N ASN A 36 -12.82 -8.69 1.66
CA ASN A 36 -12.07 -7.45 1.94
C ASN A 36 -12.62 -6.31 1.08
N ILE A 37 -13.91 -5.99 1.27
CA ILE A 37 -14.66 -5.05 0.46
C ILE A 37 -14.72 -3.69 1.17
N PRO A 38 -14.26 -2.60 0.53
CA PRO A 38 -14.25 -1.26 1.12
C PRO A 38 -15.66 -0.65 1.14
N LEU A 39 -15.92 0.19 2.13
CA LEU A 39 -17.08 1.08 2.14
C LEU A 39 -16.83 2.27 1.21
N LYS A 40 -17.88 2.99 0.83
CA LYS A 40 -17.78 4.18 -0.04
C LYS A 40 -16.75 5.19 0.46
N GLN A 41 -16.73 5.47 1.75
CA GLN A 41 -15.74 6.39 2.35
C GLN A 41 -14.30 5.89 2.21
N ASN A 42 -14.06 4.58 2.28
CA ASN A 42 -12.73 4.01 2.07
C ASN A 42 -12.31 4.11 0.61
N ILE A 43 -13.24 3.99 -0.33
CA ILE A 43 -12.96 4.17 -1.77
C ILE A 43 -12.53 5.63 -2.04
N VAL A 44 -13.20 6.61 -1.43
CA VAL A 44 -12.81 8.02 -1.53
C VAL A 44 -11.40 8.25 -0.95
N ALA A 45 -11.08 7.61 0.18
CA ALA A 45 -9.74 7.71 0.77
C ALA A 45 -8.67 7.03 -0.10
N LEU A 46 -8.97 5.87 -0.69
CA LEU A 46 -8.10 5.19 -1.65
C LEU A 46 -7.86 6.03 -2.90
N GLN A 47 -8.91 6.68 -3.43
CA GLN A 47 -8.78 7.61 -4.56
C GLN A 47 -7.81 8.74 -4.21
N ASN A 48 -7.99 9.38 -3.03
CA ASN A 48 -7.11 10.44 -2.56
C ASN A 48 -5.65 9.97 -2.41
N LEU A 49 -5.40 8.76 -1.88
CA LEU A 49 -4.07 8.17 -1.76
C LEU A 49 -3.43 7.94 -3.15
N VAL A 50 -4.21 7.42 -4.10
CA VAL A 50 -3.74 7.18 -5.47
C VAL A 50 -3.39 8.50 -6.15
N ASP A 51 -4.28 9.48 -6.12
CA ASP A 51 -4.11 10.76 -6.82
C ASP A 51 -2.95 11.58 -6.27
N ARG A 52 -2.75 11.57 -4.94
CA ARG A 52 -1.73 12.40 -4.28
C ARG A 52 -0.39 11.73 -4.13
N CYS A 53 -0.36 10.40 -4.10
CA CYS A 53 0.87 9.68 -3.80
C CYS A 53 1.25 8.69 -4.89
N LEU A 54 0.40 7.69 -5.15
CA LEU A 54 0.83 6.52 -5.92
C LEU A 54 0.99 6.84 -7.41
N GLU A 55 0.03 7.55 -8.01
CA GLU A 55 0.09 7.90 -9.44
C GLU A 55 1.24 8.88 -9.74
N PRO A 56 1.46 9.98 -8.97
CA PRO A 56 2.62 10.83 -9.18
C PRO A 56 3.96 10.09 -9.07
N MET A 57 4.10 9.20 -8.07
CA MET A 57 5.29 8.35 -7.94
C MET A 57 5.46 7.42 -9.14
N ARG A 58 4.37 6.75 -9.56
CA ARG A 58 4.37 5.81 -10.68
C ARG A 58 4.76 6.47 -11.99
N MET A 59 4.24 7.68 -12.25
CA MET A 59 4.55 8.48 -13.43
C MET A 59 6.02 8.91 -13.46
N ALA A 60 6.55 9.37 -12.33
CA ALA A 60 7.94 9.82 -12.22
C ALA A 60 8.93 8.65 -12.28
N LEU A 61 8.65 7.54 -11.58
CA LEU A 61 9.50 6.35 -11.51
C LEU A 61 9.56 5.60 -12.85
N LYS A 62 8.48 5.63 -13.64
CA LYS A 62 8.30 4.89 -14.91
C LYS A 62 8.44 3.36 -14.78
N LEU A 63 8.39 2.84 -13.57
CA LEU A 63 8.43 1.40 -13.27
C LEU A 63 7.12 0.96 -12.60
N PRO A 64 6.65 -0.27 -12.81
CA PRO A 64 5.50 -0.80 -12.11
C PRO A 64 5.69 -0.75 -10.59
N ILE A 65 4.70 -0.21 -9.88
CA ILE A 65 4.60 -0.27 -8.43
C ILE A 65 3.55 -1.31 -8.09
N LYS A 66 3.94 -2.31 -7.31
CA LYS A 66 3.03 -3.35 -6.82
C LYS A 66 2.51 -2.97 -5.44
N VAL A 67 1.20 -2.96 -5.28
CA VAL A 67 0.53 -2.84 -3.98
C VAL A 67 0.43 -4.23 -3.36
N ASN A 68 1.18 -4.46 -2.29
CA ASN A 68 1.13 -5.72 -1.54
C ASN A 68 -0.03 -5.74 -0.55
N SER A 69 -0.41 -4.58 -0.03
CA SER A 69 -1.53 -4.36 0.87
C SER A 69 -1.98 -2.91 0.75
N GLY A 70 -3.24 -2.70 0.45
CA GLY A 70 -3.90 -1.38 0.52
C GLY A 70 -4.96 -1.38 1.61
N TYR A 71 -6.25 -1.33 1.24
CA TYR A 71 -7.35 -1.42 2.19
C TYR A 71 -7.36 -2.77 2.94
N ARG A 72 -7.62 -2.71 4.25
CA ARG A 72 -7.85 -3.88 5.10
C ARG A 72 -9.14 -3.69 5.88
N CYS A 73 -10.09 -4.62 5.74
CA CYS A 73 -11.20 -4.71 6.68
C CYS A 73 -10.67 -5.08 8.09
N GLN A 74 -11.45 -4.84 9.12
CA GLN A 74 -11.02 -5.09 10.50
C GLN A 74 -10.54 -6.53 10.73
N HIS A 75 -11.24 -7.52 10.19
CA HIS A 75 -10.86 -8.93 10.32
C HIS A 75 -9.47 -9.21 9.73
N VAL A 76 -9.20 -8.73 8.51
CA VAL A 76 -7.88 -8.86 7.88
C VAL A 76 -6.81 -8.13 8.69
N ASN A 77 -7.10 -6.92 9.19
CA ASN A 77 -6.17 -6.15 10.00
C ASN A 77 -5.78 -6.87 11.28
N THR A 78 -6.74 -7.53 11.95
CA THR A 78 -6.48 -8.36 13.14
C THR A 78 -5.58 -9.55 12.80
N LEU A 79 -5.83 -10.26 11.71
CA LEU A 79 -5.05 -11.44 11.29
C LEU A 79 -3.59 -11.11 10.95
N VAL A 80 -3.33 -9.90 10.45
CA VAL A 80 -1.96 -9.43 10.18
C VAL A 80 -1.34 -8.66 11.34
N HIS A 81 -1.95 -8.72 12.53
CA HIS A 81 -1.51 -8.04 13.75
C HIS A 81 -1.35 -6.52 13.58
N GLY A 82 -2.18 -5.91 12.72
CA GLY A 82 -2.22 -4.47 12.52
C GLY A 82 -2.79 -3.74 13.75
N VAL A 83 -2.29 -2.52 13.99
CA VAL A 83 -2.81 -1.69 15.10
C VAL A 83 -4.30 -1.33 14.87
N PRO A 84 -5.10 -1.18 15.94
CA PRO A 84 -6.54 -0.86 15.82
C PRO A 84 -6.84 0.46 15.09
N THR A 85 -5.88 1.38 15.07
CA THR A 85 -6.00 2.70 14.41
C THR A 85 -5.34 2.75 13.03
N SER A 86 -5.05 1.59 12.43
CA SER A 86 -4.33 1.48 11.16
C SER A 86 -4.98 2.30 10.04
N GLN A 87 -4.17 3.07 9.32
CA GLN A 87 -4.62 3.83 8.15
C GLN A 87 -5.05 2.92 6.99
N HIS A 88 -4.56 1.68 6.92
CA HIS A 88 -5.07 0.68 5.99
C HIS A 88 -6.57 0.41 6.15
N MET A 89 -7.09 0.42 7.38
CA MET A 89 -8.52 0.22 7.63
C MET A 89 -9.39 1.39 7.16
N LYS A 90 -8.78 2.56 6.98
CA LYS A 90 -9.46 3.76 6.46
C LYS A 90 -9.36 3.89 4.94
N GLY A 91 -8.49 3.12 4.27
CA GLY A 91 -8.13 3.30 2.86
C GLY A 91 -7.10 4.42 2.66
N GLU A 92 -6.40 4.81 3.70
CA GLU A 92 -5.43 5.92 3.70
C GLU A 92 -3.97 5.44 3.58
N ALA A 93 -3.72 4.13 3.39
CA ALA A 93 -2.37 3.58 3.34
C ALA A 93 -2.21 2.44 2.34
N ALA A 94 -0.98 2.25 1.86
CA ALA A 94 -0.55 1.14 1.04
C ALA A 94 0.88 0.71 1.36
N ASP A 95 1.15 -0.60 1.24
CA ASP A 95 2.47 -1.21 1.33
C ASP A 95 2.94 -1.54 -0.09
N LEU A 96 4.09 -1.00 -0.50
CA LEU A 96 4.54 -0.96 -1.89
C LEU A 96 5.86 -1.70 -2.10
N THR A 97 5.97 -2.37 -3.26
CA THR A 97 7.23 -2.95 -3.75
C THR A 97 7.38 -2.71 -5.25
N ILE A 98 8.60 -2.90 -5.78
CA ILE A 98 8.86 -2.98 -7.22
C ILE A 98 9.00 -4.47 -7.56
N PRO A 99 8.19 -5.02 -8.50
CA PRO A 99 8.32 -6.41 -8.92
C PRO A 99 9.73 -6.71 -9.44
N VAL A 100 10.32 -7.83 -9.03
CA VAL A 100 11.72 -8.19 -9.36
C VAL A 100 12.01 -8.07 -10.86
N LYS A 101 11.12 -8.57 -11.72
CA LYS A 101 11.28 -8.55 -13.19
C LYS A 101 11.30 -7.15 -13.81
N HIS A 102 10.94 -6.12 -13.05
CA HIS A 102 10.90 -4.72 -13.52
C HIS A 102 11.93 -3.83 -12.84
N ARG A 103 12.80 -4.40 -12.00
CA ARG A 103 13.85 -3.64 -11.32
C ARG A 103 14.97 -3.28 -12.30
N PRO A 104 15.52 -2.06 -12.20
CA PRO A 104 16.76 -1.72 -12.90
C PRO A 104 17.92 -2.65 -12.46
N PHE A 105 18.92 -2.84 -13.29
CA PHE A 105 20.10 -3.65 -12.95
C PHE A 105 20.81 -3.21 -11.66
N SER A 106 20.75 -1.95 -11.34
CA SER A 106 21.30 -1.38 -10.08
C SER A 106 20.51 -1.74 -8.81
N VAL A 107 19.31 -2.32 -8.97
CA VAL A 107 18.40 -2.67 -7.86
C VAL A 107 18.33 -4.19 -7.74
N THR A 108 19.20 -4.77 -6.93
CA THR A 108 19.41 -6.22 -6.85
C THR A 108 18.66 -6.92 -5.72
N ASN A 109 18.14 -6.15 -4.73
CA ASN A 109 17.44 -6.70 -3.57
C ASN A 109 16.22 -5.86 -3.16
N ASP A 110 15.46 -6.36 -2.19
CA ASP A 110 14.22 -5.71 -1.74
C ASP A 110 14.50 -4.39 -1.02
N GLU A 111 15.59 -4.28 -0.26
CA GLU A 111 15.99 -3.05 0.41
C GLU A 111 16.23 -1.90 -0.59
N GLN A 112 17.04 -2.16 -1.61
CA GLN A 112 17.32 -1.15 -2.64
C GLN A 112 16.04 -0.73 -3.38
N ALA A 113 15.13 -1.68 -3.64
CA ALA A 113 13.83 -1.38 -4.25
C ALA A 113 12.96 -0.51 -3.35
N ALA A 114 12.89 -0.80 -2.04
CA ALA A 114 12.13 -0.01 -1.08
C ALA A 114 12.73 1.39 -0.88
N ARG A 115 14.06 1.52 -0.85
CA ARG A 115 14.76 2.82 -0.75
C ARG A 115 14.57 3.65 -2.03
N LEU A 116 14.52 3.02 -3.20
CA LEU A 116 14.19 3.70 -4.47
C LEU A 116 12.76 4.27 -4.41
N LEU A 117 11.78 3.48 -3.96
CA LEU A 117 10.41 3.96 -3.75
C LEU A 117 10.35 5.12 -2.76
N LEU A 118 11.09 5.04 -1.63
CA LEU A 118 11.16 6.11 -0.65
C LEU A 118 11.69 7.41 -1.25
N MET A 119 12.74 7.33 -2.09
CA MET A 119 13.31 8.51 -2.74
C MET A 119 12.28 9.21 -3.65
N TYR A 120 11.54 8.44 -4.46
CA TYR A 120 10.49 8.98 -5.31
C TYR A 120 9.28 9.49 -4.51
N ALA A 121 8.89 8.80 -3.44
CA ALA A 121 7.81 9.23 -2.56
C ALA A 121 8.12 10.59 -1.91
N LYS A 122 9.34 10.80 -1.42
CA LYS A 122 9.77 12.08 -0.84
C LYS A 122 9.66 13.25 -1.83
N GLN A 123 9.85 12.99 -3.10
CA GLN A 123 9.89 14.04 -4.14
C GLN A 123 8.53 14.28 -4.79
N TYR A 124 7.70 13.24 -4.96
CA TYR A 124 6.51 13.29 -5.81
C TYR A 124 5.20 13.02 -5.08
N ALA A 125 5.22 12.57 -3.81
CA ALA A 125 4.02 12.27 -3.06
C ALA A 125 3.71 13.31 -1.99
N ASP A 126 2.40 13.58 -1.81
CA ASP A 126 1.89 14.37 -0.68
C ASP A 126 1.48 13.41 0.45
N TYR A 127 2.46 12.92 1.20
CA TYR A 127 2.31 11.83 2.15
C TYR A 127 2.09 12.29 3.59
N ASP A 128 1.38 11.47 4.38
CA ASP A 128 1.30 11.58 5.85
C ASP A 128 2.50 10.87 6.51
N GLN A 129 2.74 9.61 6.13
CA GLN A 129 3.89 8.82 6.60
C GLN A 129 4.55 8.07 5.44
N LEU A 130 5.87 8.00 5.50
CA LEU A 130 6.72 7.08 4.73
C LEU A 130 7.47 6.22 5.71
N ILE A 131 7.27 4.90 5.69
CA ILE A 131 7.94 3.99 6.60
C ILE A 131 8.61 2.89 5.78
N LEU A 132 9.94 2.81 5.86
CA LEU A 132 10.65 1.61 5.43
C LEU A 132 10.42 0.53 6.47
N GLU A 133 9.77 -0.54 6.08
CA GLU A 133 9.50 -1.68 6.93
C GLU A 133 10.24 -2.91 6.41
N HIS A 134 10.82 -3.68 7.32
CA HIS A 134 11.49 -4.93 6.96
C HIS A 134 11.41 -5.97 8.08
N TYR A 135 11.54 -7.24 7.70
CA TYR A 135 11.70 -8.37 8.61
C TYR A 135 12.59 -9.45 8.00
N LYS A 136 13.18 -10.30 8.85
CA LYS A 136 13.91 -11.50 8.40
C LYS A 136 12.97 -12.68 8.23
N LYS A 137 13.11 -13.39 7.11
CA LYS A 137 12.46 -14.68 6.85
C LYS A 137 13.53 -15.68 6.44
N GLY A 138 14.05 -16.45 7.39
CA GLY A 138 15.27 -17.26 7.22
C GLY A 138 16.46 -16.36 6.95
N ASP A 139 17.21 -16.65 5.87
CA ASP A 139 18.37 -15.85 5.44
C ASP A 139 17.98 -14.66 4.55
N LYS A 140 16.70 -14.51 4.21
CA LYS A 140 16.20 -13.45 3.35
C LYS A 140 15.63 -12.30 4.18
N GLU A 141 16.05 -11.08 3.86
CA GLU A 141 15.38 -9.86 4.31
C GLU A 141 14.31 -9.45 3.30
N VAL A 142 13.11 -9.17 3.79
CA VAL A 142 11.97 -8.68 3.01
C VAL A 142 11.73 -7.23 3.38
N TRP A 143 11.74 -6.34 2.39
CA TRP A 143 11.57 -4.91 2.56
C TRP A 143 10.42 -4.39 1.73
N TRP A 144 9.70 -3.38 2.25
CA TRP A 144 8.69 -2.62 1.50
C TRP A 144 8.61 -1.19 2.00
N LEU A 145 7.99 -0.34 1.20
CA LEU A 145 7.64 1.01 1.60
C LEU A 145 6.17 1.05 2.02
N HIS A 146 5.90 1.37 3.27
CA HIS A 146 4.59 1.84 3.71
C HIS A 146 4.45 3.32 3.39
N ILE A 147 3.38 3.69 2.70
CA ILE A 147 3.00 5.07 2.41
C ILE A 147 1.57 5.33 2.86
N SER A 148 1.32 6.49 3.44
CA SER A 148 -0.03 6.92 3.79
C SER A 148 -0.28 8.37 3.40
N CYS A 149 -1.57 8.69 3.17
CA CYS A 149 -2.05 10.04 2.94
C CYS A 149 -3.42 10.18 3.60
N ARG A 150 -3.60 11.16 4.47
CA ARG A 150 -4.89 11.41 5.10
C ARG A 150 -5.87 11.95 4.09
N ILE A 151 -7.15 11.63 4.24
CA ILE A 151 -8.21 12.21 3.40
C ILE A 151 -8.23 13.74 3.54
N ASP A 152 -8.03 14.28 4.73
CA ASP A 152 -7.69 15.69 4.93
C ASP A 152 -6.16 15.84 4.86
N TYR A 153 -5.64 15.95 3.64
CA TYR A 153 -4.21 16.02 3.35
C TYR A 153 -3.48 17.19 4.02
N ARG A 154 -4.20 18.27 4.39
CA ARG A 154 -3.64 19.40 5.16
C ARG A 154 -3.17 18.99 6.56
N LYS A 155 -3.58 17.81 7.03
CA LYS A 155 -3.16 17.21 8.31
C LYS A 155 -2.08 16.14 8.14
N ASN A 156 -1.49 16.01 6.95
CA ASN A 156 -0.37 15.13 6.72
C ASN A 156 0.81 15.57 7.59
N ARG A 157 1.46 14.59 8.25
CA ARG A 157 2.57 14.84 9.20
C ARG A 157 3.93 14.92 8.54
N HIS A 158 4.05 14.43 7.28
CA HIS A 158 5.31 14.28 6.54
C HIS A 158 6.39 13.51 7.32
N GLU A 159 5.96 12.47 8.02
CA GLU A 159 6.81 11.68 8.91
C GLU A 159 7.53 10.56 8.13
N ILE A 160 8.84 10.41 8.36
CA ILE A 160 9.65 9.36 7.74
C ILE A 160 10.27 8.50 8.83
N LYS A 161 10.13 7.17 8.71
CA LYS A 161 10.64 6.19 9.69
C LYS A 161 11.24 4.97 9.00
N GLU A 162 12.06 4.23 9.74
CA GLU A 162 12.49 2.87 9.41
C GLU A 162 12.15 1.95 10.59
N ILE A 163 11.47 0.84 10.34
CA ILE A 163 10.95 -0.05 11.38
C ILE A 163 11.28 -1.50 11.02
N ILE A 164 11.90 -2.20 11.99
CA ILE A 164 12.10 -3.65 11.94
C ILE A 164 10.85 -4.32 12.50
N LYS A 165 10.16 -5.11 11.68
CA LYS A 165 9.05 -5.96 12.15
C LYS A 165 9.61 -7.20 12.81
N LYS A 166 9.07 -7.54 13.97
CA LYS A 166 9.41 -8.76 14.71
C LYS A 166 8.55 -9.94 14.28
#